data_7e3bc5f3f9ea8c4cdefa22fdf6aaf33c
#
_entry.id   7e3bc5f3f9ea8c4cdefa22fdf6aaf33c
#
_cell.length_a   1.000
_cell.length_b   1.000
_cell.length_c   1.000
_cell.angle_alpha   90.00
_cell.angle_beta   90.00
_cell.angle_gamma   90.00
#
_symmetry.space_group_name_H-M   'P 1'
#
loop_
_entity.id
_entity.type
_entity.pdbx_description
1 polymer ?
#
loop_
_entity_poly.entity_id
_entity_poly.type
_entity_poly.pdbx_seq_one_letter_code
_entity_poly.pdbx_strand_id
1 'polypeptide(L)'
;MRDKPPVSPSARRPTSSRDYGDDGLFQRLARRLRDLLIMGVVGPVTGVLAIVAIHFATGLHPLNPNLDAEAARQREAERALAILEDRPVTAVAALSRNVTPFAPEIPVLPPEPPALAAADFGEVQPTADVRRMADWVVTKRDNGKMPFIVLDKRDARLYVFESRGRLIDQTPVLLGSAHGDETYPGIGDVPIAQVKPYQRTTAAGRFVTRPGLDADQTDVVWLDYDAALAMHRVINKVKAERRLQRLASADPSVRRISWGCINIPIAFFDSYISPVFGKRSGVTYVIPETKTFAEVFEHDGGGPAQVMAATTSDALAPKDIANR
;
A
#
# COMPACT_ATOMS: atom_id res chain seq x y z
N MET A 1 -6.97 52.35 68.91
CA MET A 1 -6.92 53.74 68.53
C MET A 1 -7.19 53.83 67.08
N ARG A 2 -8.44 54.09 66.77
CA ARG A 2 -8.92 55.35 66.17
C ARG A 2 -8.32 55.57 64.78
N ASP A 3 -9.01 55.79 63.68
CA ASP A 3 -10.40 56.25 63.45
C ASP A 3 -10.73 56.06 61.99
N LYS A 4 -11.99 55.73 61.71
CA LYS A 4 -12.72 55.91 60.46
C LYS A 4 -13.42 57.30 60.55
N PRO A 5 -14.08 57.74 59.50
CA PRO A 5 -14.04 57.91 58.02
C PRO A 5 -14.13 59.45 57.69
N PRO A 6 -14.63 59.98 56.57
CA PRO A 6 -15.96 59.83 55.98
C PRO A 6 -16.05 59.90 54.41
N VAL A 7 -17.00 59.20 53.83
CA VAL A 7 -18.26 59.51 53.07
C VAL A 7 -18.25 60.69 52.07
N SER A 8 -18.54 60.27 50.83
CA SER A 8 -19.22 60.84 49.62
C SER A 8 -19.63 62.32 49.55
N PRO A 9 -19.89 62.89 48.32
CA PRO A 9 -21.09 62.52 47.53
C PRO A 9 -20.97 62.62 45.97
N SER A 10 -21.77 61.80 45.31
CA SER A 10 -22.76 62.07 44.23
C SER A 10 -22.53 63.25 43.27
N ALA A 11 -22.48 63.00 41.97
CA ALA A 11 -23.23 63.74 40.95
C ALA A 11 -23.27 63.05 39.57
N ARG A 12 -24.46 62.63 39.19
CA ARG A 12 -25.15 62.81 37.89
C ARG A 12 -24.50 62.43 36.56
N ARG A 13 -25.21 61.54 35.87
CA ARG A 13 -25.25 61.33 34.39
C ARG A 13 -25.57 62.65 33.67
N PRO A 14 -25.17 62.68 32.36
CA PRO A 14 -26.23 62.61 31.37
C PRO A 14 -26.01 61.58 30.28
N THR A 15 -27.12 61.08 29.81
CA THR A 15 -27.40 60.31 28.62
C THR A 15 -26.98 61.05 27.34
N SER A 16 -26.32 60.33 26.44
CA SER A 16 -26.43 60.62 24.99
C SER A 16 -26.17 59.35 24.20
N SER A 17 -27.23 58.85 23.62
CA SER A 17 -27.30 57.88 22.57
C SER A 17 -26.53 58.39 21.34
N ARG A 18 -25.67 57.56 20.79
CA ARG A 18 -25.42 57.51 19.35
C ARG A 18 -25.08 56.08 18.97
N ASP A 19 -26.11 55.31 18.69
CA ASP A 19 -26.09 54.22 17.75
C ASP A 19 -25.79 54.84 16.37
N TYR A 20 -24.64 54.52 15.77
CA TYR A 20 -24.47 54.63 14.34
C TYR A 20 -23.27 53.74 13.92
N GLY A 21 -23.55 52.64 13.23
CA GLY A 21 -22.76 52.41 12.06
C GLY A 21 -21.97 51.13 11.90
N ASP A 22 -22.21 50.03 12.65
CA ASP A 22 -21.46 48.79 12.38
C ASP A 22 -22.25 47.74 11.56
N ASP A 23 -23.57 47.80 11.52
CA ASP A 23 -24.39 46.81 10.78
C ASP A 23 -24.22 46.92 9.24
N GLY A 24 -23.86 48.09 8.74
CA GLY A 24 -23.67 48.32 7.29
C GLY A 24 -22.39 47.72 6.73
N LEU A 25 -21.35 47.66 7.55
CA LEU A 25 -20.04 47.13 7.13
C LEU A 25 -20.06 45.59 7.10
N PHE A 26 -20.63 44.96 8.13
CA PHE A 26 -20.80 43.51 8.18
C PHE A 26 -21.72 42.99 7.06
N GLN A 27 -22.80 43.67 6.76
CA GLN A 27 -23.69 43.27 5.65
C GLN A 27 -23.02 43.45 4.27
N ARG A 28 -22.15 44.44 4.09
CA ARG A 28 -21.38 44.61 2.84
C ARG A 28 -20.25 43.56 2.72
N LEU A 29 -19.60 43.23 3.82
CA LEU A 29 -18.59 42.14 3.85
C LEU A 29 -19.23 40.78 3.57
N ALA A 30 -20.36 40.48 4.20
CA ALA A 30 -21.10 39.25 3.98
C ALA A 30 -21.60 39.10 2.54
N ARG A 31 -22.07 40.18 1.93
CA ARG A 31 -22.47 40.17 0.50
C ARG A 31 -21.26 39.94 -0.41
N ARG A 32 -20.13 40.61 -0.19
CA ARG A 32 -18.90 40.39 -0.98
C ARG A 32 -18.32 38.99 -0.82
N LEU A 33 -18.36 38.42 0.38
CA LEU A 33 -17.96 37.02 0.62
C LEU A 33 -18.89 36.03 -0.08
N ARG A 34 -20.21 36.28 -0.05
CA ARG A 34 -21.17 35.45 -0.76
C ARG A 34 -20.96 35.52 -2.29
N ASP A 35 -20.68 36.71 -2.83
CA ASP A 35 -20.50 36.91 -4.29
C ASP A 35 -19.15 36.31 -4.75
N LEU A 36 -18.10 36.34 -3.89
CA LEU A 36 -16.82 35.63 -4.10
C LEU A 36 -16.99 34.11 -4.07
N LEU A 37 -17.80 33.57 -3.12
CA LEU A 37 -18.12 32.15 -3.06
C LEU A 37 -18.92 31.69 -4.28
N ILE A 38 -19.90 32.48 -4.73
CA ILE A 38 -20.69 32.16 -5.92
C ILE A 38 -19.81 32.23 -7.19
N MET A 39 -18.94 33.21 -7.34
CA MET A 39 -17.99 33.29 -8.47
C MET A 39 -16.92 32.19 -8.40
N GLY A 40 -16.46 31.81 -7.18
CA GLY A 40 -15.45 30.77 -7.00
C GLY A 40 -15.96 29.34 -7.22
N VAL A 41 -17.24 29.09 -7.04
CA VAL A 41 -17.83 27.73 -7.16
C VAL A 41 -18.61 27.57 -8.48
N VAL A 42 -19.35 28.57 -8.90
CA VAL A 42 -20.18 28.48 -10.11
C VAL A 42 -19.34 28.56 -11.39
N GLY A 43 -18.24 29.34 -11.40
CA GLY A 43 -17.35 29.46 -12.55
C GLY A 43 -16.69 28.12 -12.96
N PRO A 44 -16.02 27.41 -12.06
CA PRO A 44 -15.43 26.10 -12.36
C PRO A 44 -16.47 25.03 -12.72
N VAL A 45 -17.61 24.98 -12.02
CA VAL A 45 -18.67 23.98 -12.29
C VAL A 45 -19.32 24.20 -13.66
N THR A 46 -19.61 25.43 -14.03
CA THR A 46 -20.13 25.73 -15.37
C THR A 46 -19.10 25.49 -16.47
N GLY A 47 -17.80 25.74 -16.19
CA GLY A 47 -16.72 25.42 -17.11
C GLY A 47 -16.59 23.92 -17.35
N VAL A 48 -16.61 23.11 -16.29
CA VAL A 48 -16.54 21.64 -16.38
C VAL A 48 -17.78 21.06 -17.06
N LEU A 49 -18.98 21.55 -16.73
CA LEU A 49 -20.23 21.14 -17.42
C LEU A 49 -20.25 21.51 -18.88
N ALA A 50 -19.74 22.69 -19.29
CA ALA A 50 -19.62 23.08 -20.69
C ALA A 50 -18.61 22.19 -21.44
N ILE A 51 -17.47 21.85 -20.83
CA ILE A 51 -16.48 20.94 -21.42
C ILE A 51 -17.08 19.53 -21.57
N VAL A 52 -17.80 19.04 -20.58
CA VAL A 52 -18.48 17.74 -20.64
C VAL A 52 -19.57 17.74 -21.72
N ALA A 53 -20.38 18.81 -21.81
CA ALA A 53 -21.40 18.91 -22.82
C ALA A 53 -20.84 19.02 -24.26
N ILE A 54 -19.73 19.74 -24.44
CA ILE A 54 -19.02 19.81 -25.73
C ILE A 54 -18.43 18.44 -26.10
N HIS A 55 -17.87 17.69 -25.12
CA HIS A 55 -17.37 16.34 -25.33
C HIS A 55 -18.47 15.37 -25.77
N PHE A 56 -19.64 15.42 -25.13
CA PHE A 56 -20.78 14.61 -25.54
C PHE A 56 -21.37 15.00 -26.91
N ALA A 57 -21.37 16.31 -27.24
CA ALA A 57 -21.93 16.79 -28.50
C ALA A 57 -20.99 16.58 -29.69
N THR A 58 -19.67 16.55 -29.49
CA THR A 58 -18.70 16.44 -30.58
C THR A 58 -18.15 15.03 -30.78
N GLY A 59 -18.46 14.06 -29.88
CA GLY A 59 -17.96 12.70 -29.97
C GLY A 59 -16.43 12.57 -29.79
N LEU A 60 -15.76 13.65 -29.38
CA LEU A 60 -14.32 13.66 -29.12
C LEU A 60 -14.08 13.10 -27.71
N HIS A 61 -13.80 11.81 -27.61
CA HIS A 61 -13.28 11.25 -26.37
C HIS A 61 -11.88 11.78 -26.07
N PRO A 62 -11.58 12.19 -24.81
CA PRO A 62 -10.22 12.53 -24.44
C PRO A 62 -9.36 11.28 -24.59
N LEU A 63 -8.31 11.46 -25.33
CA LEU A 63 -7.29 10.51 -25.72
C LEU A 63 -6.82 9.62 -24.56
N ASN A 64 -7.50 8.50 -24.36
CA ASN A 64 -6.89 7.34 -23.74
C ASN A 64 -6.66 6.28 -24.82
N PRO A 65 -5.46 6.19 -25.40
CA PRO A 65 -5.17 5.26 -26.50
C PRO A 65 -5.39 3.79 -26.09
N ASN A 66 -5.53 3.50 -24.80
CA ASN A 66 -5.81 2.16 -24.31
C ASN A 66 -7.30 1.79 -24.41
N LEU A 67 -8.23 2.74 -24.29
CA LEU A 67 -9.66 2.47 -24.44
C LEU A 67 -10.04 2.17 -25.90
N ASP A 68 -9.43 2.90 -26.84
CA ASP A 68 -9.65 2.66 -28.27
C ASP A 68 -9.05 1.30 -28.71
N ALA A 69 -7.90 0.93 -28.13
CA ALA A 69 -7.28 -0.38 -28.36
C ALA A 69 -8.07 -1.53 -27.73
N GLU A 70 -8.72 -1.32 -26.60
CA GLU A 70 -9.60 -2.32 -25.96
C GLU A 70 -10.90 -2.49 -26.72
N ALA A 71 -11.54 -1.41 -27.14
CA ALA A 71 -12.74 -1.43 -27.98
C ALA A 71 -12.46 -2.08 -29.36
N ALA A 72 -11.28 -1.87 -29.93
CA ALA A 72 -10.85 -2.52 -31.15
C ALA A 72 -10.69 -4.03 -30.98
N ARG A 73 -10.04 -4.48 -29.88
CA ARG A 73 -9.89 -5.92 -29.55
C ARG A 73 -11.22 -6.60 -29.27
N GLN A 74 -12.16 -5.92 -28.60
CA GLN A 74 -13.50 -6.47 -28.39
C GLN A 74 -14.26 -6.66 -29.70
N ARG A 75 -14.23 -5.69 -30.60
CA ARG A 75 -14.86 -5.82 -31.93
C ARG A 75 -14.22 -6.90 -32.80
N GLU A 76 -12.91 -7.10 -32.65
CA GLU A 76 -12.19 -8.15 -33.37
C GLU A 76 -12.53 -9.55 -32.80
N ALA A 77 -12.68 -9.68 -31.48
CA ALA A 77 -13.13 -10.88 -30.83
C ALA A 77 -14.59 -11.23 -31.18
N GLU A 78 -15.49 -10.23 -31.20
CA GLU A 78 -16.89 -10.40 -31.63
C GLU A 78 -17.00 -10.83 -33.09
N ARG A 79 -16.18 -10.25 -33.98
CA ARG A 79 -16.12 -10.69 -35.40
C ARG A 79 -15.57 -12.09 -35.54
N ALA A 80 -14.57 -12.48 -34.76
CA ALA A 80 -14.05 -13.85 -34.78
C ALA A 80 -15.10 -14.85 -34.28
N LEU A 81 -15.89 -14.49 -33.28
CA LEU A 81 -16.98 -15.32 -32.76
C LEU A 81 -18.09 -15.46 -33.79
N ALA A 82 -18.52 -14.39 -34.45
CA ALA A 82 -19.54 -14.42 -35.49
C ALA A 82 -19.13 -15.24 -36.71
N ILE A 83 -17.84 -15.30 -37.06
CA ILE A 83 -17.32 -16.16 -38.13
C ILE A 83 -17.39 -17.63 -37.74
N LEU A 84 -17.27 -17.96 -36.44
CA LEU A 84 -17.39 -19.32 -35.92
C LEU A 84 -18.83 -19.79 -35.83
N GLU A 85 -19.79 -18.90 -35.56
CA GLU A 85 -21.21 -19.21 -35.49
C GLU A 85 -21.85 -19.45 -36.88
N ASP A 86 -21.33 -18.80 -37.92
CA ASP A 86 -21.88 -18.90 -39.30
C ASP A 86 -21.30 -20.10 -40.11
N ARG A 87 -20.52 -20.99 -39.48
CA ARG A 87 -20.03 -22.23 -40.13
C ARG A 87 -21.09 -23.31 -40.05
N PRO A 88 -21.60 -23.78 -41.19
CA PRO A 88 -22.57 -24.88 -41.19
C PRO A 88 -21.93 -26.12 -40.56
N VAL A 89 -22.65 -26.70 -39.60
CA VAL A 89 -22.22 -27.89 -38.80
C VAL A 89 -21.82 -29.09 -39.66
N THR A 90 -22.22 -29.10 -40.92
CA THR A 90 -21.87 -30.13 -41.92
C THR A 90 -20.40 -30.14 -42.33
N ALA A 91 -19.66 -29.04 -42.19
CA ALA A 91 -18.24 -28.99 -42.51
C ALA A 91 -17.34 -29.70 -41.48
N VAL A 92 -17.80 -29.80 -40.22
CA VAL A 92 -17.02 -30.42 -39.13
C VAL A 92 -17.07 -31.95 -39.22
N ALA A 93 -18.18 -32.51 -39.73
CA ALA A 93 -18.34 -33.96 -39.86
C ALA A 93 -17.51 -34.58 -41.00
N ALA A 94 -17.11 -33.80 -42.01
CA ALA A 94 -16.29 -34.27 -43.12
C ALA A 94 -14.79 -34.36 -42.80
N LEU A 95 -14.31 -33.56 -41.80
CA LEU A 95 -12.92 -33.56 -41.38
C LEU A 95 -12.59 -34.66 -40.35
N SER A 96 -13.62 -35.30 -39.75
CA SER A 96 -13.42 -36.32 -38.72
C SER A 96 -13.10 -37.72 -39.27
N ARG A 97 -13.08 -37.92 -40.56
CA ARG A 97 -12.91 -39.30 -41.14
C ARG A 97 -11.46 -39.70 -41.41
N ASN A 98 -10.50 -38.80 -41.28
CA ASN A 98 -9.09 -39.10 -41.54
C ASN A 98 -8.13 -38.59 -40.44
N VAL A 99 -8.61 -38.41 -39.22
CA VAL A 99 -7.73 -38.12 -38.09
C VAL A 99 -7.38 -39.45 -37.44
N THR A 100 -6.23 -40.00 -37.72
CA THR A 100 -5.57 -40.89 -36.77
C THR A 100 -5.62 -40.20 -35.39
N PRO A 101 -5.99 -40.92 -34.32
CA PRO A 101 -6.01 -40.29 -33.00
C PRO A 101 -4.61 -39.81 -32.66
N PHE A 102 -4.36 -38.52 -32.90
CA PHE A 102 -3.22 -37.83 -32.38
C PHE A 102 -3.52 -37.71 -30.88
N ALA A 103 -3.03 -38.65 -30.09
CA ALA A 103 -2.93 -38.47 -28.67
C ALA A 103 -2.12 -37.20 -28.48
N PRO A 104 -2.65 -36.12 -27.85
CA PRO A 104 -1.83 -34.98 -27.58
C PRO A 104 -0.68 -35.46 -26.71
N GLU A 105 0.51 -35.46 -27.26
CA GLU A 105 1.73 -35.64 -26.51
C GLU A 105 1.74 -34.47 -25.52
N ILE A 106 1.27 -34.72 -24.28
CA ILE A 106 1.35 -33.72 -23.19
C ILE A 106 2.85 -33.40 -23.08
N PRO A 107 3.26 -32.16 -23.34
CA PRO A 107 4.67 -31.82 -23.18
C PRO A 107 5.06 -32.22 -21.76
N VAL A 108 5.91 -33.23 -21.62
CA VAL A 108 6.49 -33.61 -20.36
C VAL A 108 7.36 -32.40 -19.99
N LEU A 109 6.82 -31.53 -19.13
CA LEU A 109 7.59 -30.45 -18.54
C LEU A 109 8.85 -31.09 -17.96
N PRO A 110 10.04 -30.51 -18.23
CA PRO A 110 11.27 -31.02 -17.65
C PRO A 110 11.04 -31.16 -16.13
N PRO A 111 11.54 -32.26 -15.52
CA PRO A 111 11.34 -32.49 -14.11
C PRO A 111 11.78 -31.25 -13.33
N GLU A 112 10.93 -30.77 -12.44
CA GLU A 112 11.29 -29.64 -11.58
C GLU A 112 12.63 -29.96 -10.91
N PRO A 113 13.63 -29.05 -10.97
CA PRO A 113 14.88 -29.28 -10.27
C PRO A 113 14.61 -29.64 -8.81
N PRO A 114 15.42 -30.51 -8.18
CA PRO A 114 15.18 -30.93 -6.81
C PRO A 114 15.07 -29.72 -5.87
N ALA A 115 14.17 -29.83 -4.87
CA ALA A 115 14.04 -28.79 -3.84
C ALA A 115 15.38 -28.63 -3.14
N LEU A 116 15.76 -27.38 -2.84
CA LEU A 116 16.93 -27.11 -2.01
C LEU A 116 16.70 -27.68 -0.61
N ALA A 117 17.73 -28.25 -0.01
CA ALA A 117 17.69 -28.73 1.37
C ALA A 117 17.72 -27.57 2.38
N ALA A 118 18.23 -26.41 1.96
CA ALA A 118 18.33 -25.17 2.72
C ALA A 118 18.28 -23.98 1.77
N ALA A 119 18.09 -22.77 2.29
CA ALA A 119 18.12 -21.54 1.51
C ALA A 119 19.55 -21.26 1.00
N ASP A 120 19.62 -20.79 -0.24
CA ASP A 120 20.87 -20.41 -0.89
C ASP A 120 21.07 -18.90 -0.83
N PHE A 121 22.05 -18.47 -0.06
CA PHE A 121 22.41 -17.06 0.12
C PHE A 121 23.56 -16.61 -0.79
N GLY A 122 24.12 -17.50 -1.62
CA GLY A 122 25.33 -17.22 -2.37
C GLY A 122 26.47 -16.80 -1.44
N GLU A 123 27.08 -15.64 -1.74
CA GLU A 123 28.16 -15.08 -0.91
C GLU A 123 27.69 -14.24 0.29
N VAL A 124 26.37 -13.98 0.40
CA VAL A 124 25.83 -13.17 1.49
C VAL A 124 25.86 -13.94 2.80
N GLN A 125 26.36 -13.28 3.84
CA GLN A 125 26.35 -13.79 5.20
C GLN A 125 25.20 -13.19 6.00
N PRO A 126 24.04 -13.86 6.09
CA PRO A 126 22.91 -13.36 6.86
C PRO A 126 23.12 -13.55 8.36
N THR A 127 22.29 -12.89 9.19
CA THR A 127 22.20 -13.21 10.60
C THR A 127 21.71 -14.65 10.81
N ALA A 128 21.98 -15.22 11.98
CA ALA A 128 21.54 -16.57 12.31
C ALA A 128 20.01 -16.71 12.23
N ASP A 129 19.27 -15.68 12.66
CA ASP A 129 17.80 -15.67 12.63
C ASP A 129 17.27 -15.65 11.20
N VAL A 130 17.87 -14.88 10.29
CA VAL A 130 17.51 -14.86 8.86
C VAL A 130 17.77 -16.21 8.21
N ARG A 131 18.94 -16.81 8.47
CA ARG A 131 19.26 -18.16 7.98
C ARG A 131 18.25 -19.18 8.47
N ARG A 132 18.01 -19.22 9.79
CA ARG A 132 17.02 -20.11 10.40
C ARG A 132 15.64 -19.98 9.74
N MET A 133 15.17 -18.72 9.55
CA MET A 133 13.88 -18.48 8.91
C MET A 133 13.85 -18.97 7.48
N ALA A 134 14.83 -18.59 6.65
CA ALA A 134 14.85 -18.97 5.24
C ALA A 134 14.96 -20.49 5.06
N ASP A 135 15.82 -21.17 5.85
CA ASP A 135 15.96 -22.63 5.84
C ASP A 135 14.65 -23.30 6.25
N TRP A 136 13.98 -22.77 7.29
CA TRP A 136 12.67 -23.26 7.73
C TRP A 136 11.61 -23.14 6.62
N VAL A 137 11.54 -21.97 5.94
CA VAL A 137 10.59 -21.74 4.83
C VAL A 137 10.81 -22.75 3.71
N VAL A 138 12.07 -22.96 3.30
CA VAL A 138 12.43 -23.89 2.23
C VAL A 138 12.13 -25.33 2.62
N THR A 139 12.55 -25.74 3.82
CA THR A 139 12.37 -27.12 4.31
C THR A 139 10.88 -27.47 4.48
N LYS A 140 10.09 -26.55 5.02
CA LYS A 140 8.65 -26.74 5.24
C LYS A 140 7.82 -26.45 3.99
N ARG A 141 8.39 -25.79 2.98
CA ARG A 141 7.70 -25.27 1.79
C ARG A 141 6.53 -24.36 2.17
N ASP A 142 6.69 -23.61 3.26
CA ASP A 142 5.62 -22.80 3.84
C ASP A 142 5.18 -21.65 2.90
N ASN A 143 6.08 -21.17 2.06
CA ASN A 143 5.77 -20.21 0.99
C ASN A 143 5.01 -20.84 -0.18
N GLY A 144 4.81 -22.16 -0.22
CA GLY A 144 4.26 -22.87 -1.36
C GLY A 144 5.13 -22.70 -2.62
N LYS A 145 4.56 -22.13 -3.67
CA LYS A 145 5.28 -21.78 -4.91
C LYS A 145 5.50 -20.27 -5.08
N MET A 146 5.26 -19.51 -4.04
CA MET A 146 5.39 -18.05 -4.07
C MET A 146 6.83 -17.60 -3.77
N PRO A 147 7.32 -16.51 -4.37
CA PRO A 147 8.52 -15.85 -3.90
C PRO A 147 8.30 -15.36 -2.46
N PHE A 148 9.39 -15.22 -1.71
CA PHE A 148 9.24 -14.79 -0.34
C PHE A 148 10.30 -13.76 0.07
N ILE A 149 9.99 -13.06 1.14
CA ILE A 149 10.84 -12.06 1.78
C ILE A 149 11.07 -12.48 3.22
N VAL A 150 12.29 -12.31 3.70
CA VAL A 150 12.63 -12.35 5.13
C VAL A 150 13.07 -10.95 5.55
N LEU A 151 12.41 -10.40 6.55
CA LEU A 151 12.74 -9.11 7.15
C LEU A 151 13.34 -9.32 8.55
N ASP A 152 14.61 -8.97 8.69
CA ASP A 152 15.28 -8.87 9.98
C ASP A 152 15.05 -7.48 10.58
N LYS A 153 14.25 -7.40 11.65
CA LYS A 153 13.93 -6.14 12.31
C LYS A 153 15.09 -5.59 13.13
N ARG A 154 15.94 -6.47 13.69
CA ARG A 154 17.09 -6.05 14.52
C ARG A 154 18.19 -5.42 13.66
N ASP A 155 18.47 -6.01 12.50
CA ASP A 155 19.40 -5.44 11.51
C ASP A 155 18.73 -4.44 10.55
N ALA A 156 17.42 -4.25 10.64
CA ALA A 156 16.62 -3.44 9.74
C ALA A 156 17.00 -3.69 8.27
N ARG A 157 16.95 -4.97 7.87
CA ARG A 157 17.39 -5.47 6.57
C ARG A 157 16.40 -6.46 5.98
N LEU A 158 16.15 -6.34 4.70
CA LEU A 158 15.20 -7.15 3.94
C LEU A 158 15.96 -8.02 2.94
N TYR A 159 15.58 -9.29 2.85
CA TYR A 159 16.13 -10.29 1.95
C TYR A 159 15.03 -10.81 1.04
N VAL A 160 15.23 -10.80 -0.27
CA VAL A 160 14.28 -11.25 -1.29
C VAL A 160 14.71 -12.58 -1.86
N PHE A 161 13.82 -13.56 -1.88
CA PHE A 161 14.09 -14.91 -2.35
C PHE A 161 13.18 -15.32 -3.50
N GLU A 162 13.70 -16.10 -4.41
CA GLU A 162 12.87 -16.89 -5.32
C GLU A 162 12.06 -17.92 -4.53
N SER A 163 11.01 -18.46 -5.17
CA SER A 163 10.12 -19.43 -4.54
C SER A 163 10.82 -20.68 -4.00
N ARG A 164 11.99 -21.01 -4.51
CA ARG A 164 12.81 -22.18 -4.11
C ARG A 164 13.85 -21.90 -3.03
N GLY A 165 13.98 -20.64 -2.60
CA GLY A 165 14.89 -20.27 -1.53
C GLY A 165 16.26 -19.77 -1.99
N ARG A 166 16.45 -19.47 -3.27
CA ARG A 166 17.64 -18.77 -3.73
C ARG A 166 17.47 -17.27 -3.48
N LEU A 167 18.42 -16.67 -2.78
CA LEU A 167 18.47 -15.22 -2.56
C LEU A 167 18.60 -14.49 -3.90
N ILE A 168 17.72 -13.51 -4.12
CA ILE A 168 17.82 -12.60 -5.26
C ILE A 168 18.72 -11.44 -4.90
N ASP A 169 18.39 -10.73 -3.79
CA ASP A 169 19.16 -9.58 -3.29
C ASP A 169 18.71 -9.19 -1.88
N GLN A 170 19.39 -8.22 -1.26
CA GLN A 170 19.09 -7.74 0.09
C GLN A 170 19.38 -6.25 0.21
N THR A 171 18.67 -5.56 1.12
CA THR A 171 18.81 -4.11 1.29
C THR A 171 18.50 -3.67 2.71
N PRO A 172 19.15 -2.60 3.23
CA PRO A 172 18.66 -1.92 4.42
C PRO A 172 17.28 -1.30 4.16
N VAL A 173 16.46 -1.23 5.21
CA VAL A 173 15.12 -0.65 5.16
C VAL A 173 14.85 0.25 6.37
N LEU A 174 13.86 1.15 6.27
CA LEU A 174 13.36 1.87 7.44
C LEU A 174 12.12 1.17 7.97
N LEU A 175 12.03 1.09 9.28
CA LEU A 175 10.99 0.39 10.02
C LEU A 175 10.25 1.33 10.97
N GLY A 176 9.21 0.81 11.61
CA GLY A 176 8.47 1.49 12.66
C GLY A 176 9.38 2.08 13.73
N SER A 177 9.06 3.29 14.18
CA SER A 177 9.89 4.01 15.16
C SER A 177 9.85 3.39 16.56
N ALA A 178 8.86 2.57 16.86
CA ALA A 178 8.78 1.81 18.11
C ALA A 178 9.32 0.39 17.91
N HIS A 179 10.01 -0.11 18.94
CA HIS A 179 10.33 -1.53 19.09
C HIS A 179 9.07 -2.29 19.51
N GLY A 180 8.88 -3.49 18.99
CA GLY A 180 7.75 -4.36 19.32
C GLY A 180 7.30 -5.18 18.11
N ASP A 181 6.57 -6.25 18.41
CA ASP A 181 6.18 -7.27 17.44
C ASP A 181 4.66 -7.27 17.18
N GLU A 182 3.91 -6.39 17.85
CA GLU A 182 2.47 -6.39 17.85
C GLU A 182 1.88 -5.54 16.71
N THR A 183 0.72 -5.99 16.23
CA THR A 183 -0.25 -5.16 15.54
C THR A 183 -1.31 -4.70 16.55
N TYR A 184 -1.67 -3.44 16.54
CA TYR A 184 -2.70 -2.89 17.42
C TYR A 184 -4.05 -2.92 16.69
N PRO A 185 -5.11 -3.50 17.30
CA PRO A 185 -6.42 -3.59 16.66
C PRO A 185 -6.94 -2.23 16.18
N GLY A 186 -7.40 -2.17 14.94
CA GLY A 186 -7.95 -0.95 14.33
C GLY A 186 -6.92 0.14 14.00
N ILE A 187 -5.61 -0.14 14.13
CA ILE A 187 -4.55 0.87 13.91
C ILE A 187 -4.56 1.45 12.50
N GLY A 188 -5.00 0.67 11.52
CA GLY A 188 -5.07 1.11 10.12
C GLY A 188 -6.11 2.17 9.85
N ASP A 189 -7.12 2.30 10.72
CA ASP A 189 -8.19 3.29 10.61
C ASP A 189 -7.93 4.52 11.49
N VAL A 190 -6.91 4.46 12.35
CA VAL A 190 -6.51 5.60 13.19
C VAL A 190 -5.81 6.64 12.33
N PRO A 191 -6.27 7.91 12.33
CA PRO A 191 -5.55 8.99 11.68
C PRO A 191 -4.09 9.06 12.14
N ILE A 192 -3.15 9.23 11.22
CA ILE A 192 -1.71 9.20 11.50
C ILE A 192 -1.32 10.08 12.68
N ALA A 193 -1.88 11.29 12.78
CA ALA A 193 -1.60 12.22 13.87
C ALA A 193 -2.03 11.71 15.26
N GLN A 194 -2.92 10.72 15.32
CA GLN A 194 -3.45 10.14 16.56
C GLN A 194 -2.74 8.84 16.95
N VAL A 195 -1.97 8.23 16.04
CA VAL A 195 -1.19 7.01 16.33
C VAL A 195 -0.14 7.32 17.39
N LYS A 196 -0.23 6.63 18.52
CA LYS A 196 0.68 6.84 19.66
C LYS A 196 2.10 6.36 19.32
N PRO A 197 3.15 6.96 19.89
CA PRO A 197 4.53 6.54 19.62
C PRO A 197 4.78 5.05 19.79
N TYR A 198 4.26 4.41 20.84
CA TYR A 198 4.43 2.98 21.11
C TYR A 198 3.69 2.05 20.12
N GLN A 199 2.72 2.58 19.37
CA GLN A 199 1.96 1.83 18.36
C GLN A 199 2.63 1.81 16.98
N ARG A 200 3.73 2.54 16.81
CA ARG A 200 4.44 2.67 15.53
C ARG A 200 5.41 1.51 15.31
N THR A 201 4.92 0.29 15.50
CA THR A 201 5.68 -0.95 15.36
C THR A 201 5.56 -1.52 13.96
N THR A 202 6.62 -2.15 13.45
CA THR A 202 6.51 -3.07 12.32
C THR A 202 6.18 -4.44 12.90
N ALA A 203 4.97 -4.92 12.71
CA ALA A 203 4.51 -6.17 13.29
C ALA A 203 5.34 -7.37 12.80
N ALA A 204 5.64 -8.32 13.70
CA ALA A 204 6.28 -9.58 13.36
C ALA A 204 5.24 -10.63 12.96
N GLY A 205 5.64 -11.57 12.11
CA GLY A 205 4.76 -12.66 11.69
C GLY A 205 4.95 -13.07 10.24
N ARG A 206 4.05 -13.93 9.80
CA ARG A 206 3.92 -14.40 8.42
C ARG A 206 2.78 -13.68 7.73
N PHE A 207 3.06 -13.05 6.62
CA PHE A 207 2.10 -12.26 5.84
C PHE A 207 2.05 -12.77 4.40
N VAL A 208 0.84 -13.09 3.91
CA VAL A 208 0.62 -13.29 2.47
C VAL A 208 0.45 -11.92 1.85
N THR A 209 1.49 -11.45 1.19
CA THR A 209 1.54 -10.10 0.63
C THR A 209 0.75 -10.00 -0.69
N ARG A 210 0.18 -8.82 -0.92
CA ARG A 210 -0.61 -8.52 -2.11
C ARG A 210 -0.20 -7.19 -2.73
N PRO A 211 -0.13 -7.10 -4.06
CA PRO A 211 0.04 -5.81 -4.73
C PRO A 211 -1.18 -4.92 -4.48
N GLY A 212 -0.96 -3.62 -4.48
CA GLY A 212 -2.03 -2.64 -4.35
C GLY A 212 -1.54 -1.22 -4.60
N LEU A 213 -2.42 -0.28 -4.39
CA LEU A 213 -2.13 1.15 -4.48
C LEU A 213 -2.35 1.80 -3.11
N ASP A 214 -1.58 2.84 -2.83
CA ASP A 214 -1.86 3.74 -1.71
C ASP A 214 -2.87 4.84 -2.12
N ALA A 215 -3.19 5.75 -1.20
CA ALA A 215 -4.11 6.86 -1.48
C ALA A 215 -3.60 7.83 -2.55
N ASP A 216 -2.28 7.95 -2.72
CA ASP A 216 -1.64 8.75 -3.76
C ASP A 216 -1.57 7.99 -5.12
N GLN A 217 -2.22 6.82 -5.24
CA GLN A 217 -2.20 5.93 -6.42
C GLN A 217 -0.80 5.40 -6.76
N THR A 218 0.09 5.33 -5.77
CA THR A 218 1.41 4.75 -5.92
C THR A 218 1.38 3.26 -5.60
N ASP A 219 2.08 2.44 -6.38
CA ASP A 219 2.15 1.00 -6.17
C ASP A 219 2.89 0.65 -4.86
N VAL A 220 2.26 -0.21 -4.09
CA VAL A 220 2.75 -0.73 -2.81
C VAL A 220 2.52 -2.23 -2.72
N VAL A 221 3.17 -2.88 -1.76
CA VAL A 221 2.93 -4.28 -1.42
C VAL A 221 2.38 -4.35 0.00
N TRP A 222 1.11 -4.69 0.12
CA TRP A 222 0.43 -4.83 1.40
C TRP A 222 0.85 -6.12 2.11
N LEU A 223 1.24 -6.01 3.37
CA LEU A 223 1.42 -7.14 4.29
C LEU A 223 0.12 -7.39 5.06
N ASP A 224 -0.41 -6.33 5.65
CA ASP A 224 -1.67 -6.33 6.38
C ASP A 224 -2.42 -5.03 6.05
N TYR A 225 -3.51 -5.18 5.28
CA TYR A 225 -4.28 -4.03 4.83
C TYR A 225 -5.04 -3.38 5.99
N ASP A 226 -5.60 -4.18 6.90
CA ASP A 226 -6.39 -3.67 8.02
C ASP A 226 -5.53 -2.91 9.02
N ALA A 227 -4.28 -3.35 9.19
CA ALA A 227 -3.29 -2.64 9.98
C ALA A 227 -2.61 -1.48 9.24
N ALA A 228 -2.94 -1.25 7.96
CA ALA A 228 -2.24 -0.33 7.06
C ALA A 228 -0.71 -0.55 7.05
N LEU A 229 -0.29 -1.81 7.07
CA LEU A 229 1.11 -2.24 7.03
C LEU A 229 1.50 -2.62 5.60
N ALA A 230 2.42 -1.88 5.00
CA ALA A 230 2.86 -2.08 3.62
C ALA A 230 4.38 -1.92 3.46
N MET A 231 4.89 -2.48 2.36
CA MET A 231 6.19 -2.15 1.79
C MET A 231 6.00 -1.13 0.68
N HIS A 232 6.77 -0.05 0.74
CA HIS A 232 6.74 1.01 -0.27
C HIS A 232 8.11 1.68 -0.42
N ARG A 233 8.28 2.46 -1.47
CA ARG A 233 9.48 3.26 -1.69
C ARG A 233 9.66 4.26 -0.54
N VAL A 234 10.90 4.53 -0.17
CA VAL A 234 11.19 5.55 0.84
C VAL A 234 10.64 6.91 0.40
N ILE A 235 9.84 7.52 1.26
CA ILE A 235 9.28 8.85 1.06
C ILE A 235 10.12 9.85 1.85
N ASN A 236 10.77 10.79 1.15
CA ASN A 236 11.68 11.76 1.76
C ASN A 236 11.14 13.21 1.69
N LYS A 237 9.81 13.36 1.91
CA LYS A 237 9.15 14.68 1.92
C LYS A 237 9.59 15.53 3.12
N VAL A 238 9.79 14.93 4.28
CA VAL A 238 10.20 15.63 5.53
C VAL A 238 11.73 15.54 5.68
N LYS A 239 12.43 16.58 5.27
CA LYS A 239 13.91 16.61 5.27
C LYS A 239 14.54 16.41 6.65
N ALA A 240 13.89 16.89 7.73
CA ALA A 240 14.35 16.72 9.11
C ALA A 240 14.43 15.25 9.54
N GLU A 241 13.66 14.35 8.95
CA GLU A 241 13.71 12.92 9.25
C GLU A 241 14.97 12.23 8.70
N ARG A 242 15.64 12.83 7.74
CA ARG A 242 16.90 12.34 7.18
C ARG A 242 16.84 10.87 6.70
N ARG A 243 15.72 10.46 6.10
CA ARG A 243 15.44 9.05 5.77
C ARG A 243 16.51 8.43 4.87
N LEU A 244 17.02 9.15 3.87
CA LEU A 244 18.08 8.64 2.98
C LEU A 244 19.40 8.43 3.72
N GLN A 245 19.77 9.34 4.64
CA GLN A 245 20.97 9.19 5.47
C GLN A 245 20.83 8.02 6.44
N ARG A 246 19.64 7.79 6.99
CA ARG A 246 19.35 6.62 7.83
C ARG A 246 19.52 5.30 7.06
N LEU A 247 19.01 5.23 5.84
CA LEU A 247 19.19 4.06 4.97
C LEU A 247 20.67 3.79 4.66
N ALA A 248 21.46 4.83 4.43
CA ALA A 248 22.89 4.72 4.13
C ALA A 248 23.76 4.46 5.38
N SER A 249 23.21 4.56 6.59
CA SER A 249 23.97 4.33 7.81
C SER A 249 24.37 2.86 7.97
N ALA A 250 25.56 2.61 8.50
CA ALA A 250 25.96 1.27 8.94
C ALA A 250 25.25 0.83 10.22
N ASP A 251 24.79 1.77 11.05
CA ASP A 251 24.06 1.49 12.29
C ASP A 251 22.57 1.22 12.01
N PRO A 252 22.07 -0.01 12.23
CA PRO A 252 20.66 -0.34 12.01
C PRO A 252 19.72 0.36 12.99
N SER A 253 20.18 0.78 14.16
CA SER A 253 19.34 1.41 15.18
C SER A 253 18.75 2.75 14.71
N VAL A 254 19.47 3.49 13.86
CA VAL A 254 19.00 4.76 13.31
C VAL A 254 17.92 4.60 12.23
N ARG A 255 17.64 3.37 11.77
CA ARG A 255 16.67 3.08 10.72
C ARG A 255 15.22 2.99 11.23
N ARG A 256 14.97 3.36 12.48
CA ARG A 256 13.64 3.42 13.12
C ARG A 256 13.05 4.81 12.97
N ILE A 257 12.06 4.97 12.07
CA ILE A 257 11.46 6.29 11.79
C ILE A 257 10.02 6.24 11.27
N SER A 258 9.59 5.11 10.68
CA SER A 258 8.26 5.01 10.09
C SER A 258 7.16 4.81 11.15
N TRP A 259 5.93 4.80 10.71
CA TRP A 259 4.76 4.53 11.54
C TRP A 259 4.36 3.05 11.57
N GLY A 260 5.21 2.19 11.05
CA GLY A 260 5.03 0.75 10.95
C GLY A 260 5.43 0.22 9.58
N CYS A 261 5.10 0.92 8.50
CA CYS A 261 5.44 0.52 7.14
C CYS A 261 6.95 0.35 6.92
N ILE A 262 7.28 -0.56 6.01
CA ILE A 262 8.64 -0.88 5.60
C ILE A 262 9.00 0.01 4.43
N ASN A 263 9.91 0.98 4.65
CA ASN A 263 10.37 1.88 3.61
C ASN A 263 11.63 1.33 2.94
N ILE A 264 11.57 1.09 1.66
CA ILE A 264 12.60 0.45 0.85
C ILE A 264 13.29 1.49 -0.03
N PRO A 265 14.62 1.42 -0.25
CA PRO A 265 15.30 2.26 -1.24
C PRO A 265 14.61 2.19 -2.60
N ILE A 266 14.41 3.34 -3.26
CA ILE A 266 13.63 3.43 -4.50
C ILE A 266 14.16 2.45 -5.56
N ALA A 267 15.46 2.48 -5.83
CA ALA A 267 16.07 1.62 -6.85
C ALA A 267 15.87 0.11 -6.55
N PHE A 268 15.93 -0.28 -5.27
CA PHE A 268 15.69 -1.67 -4.87
C PHE A 268 14.23 -2.07 -5.03
N PHE A 269 13.31 -1.20 -4.62
CA PHE A 269 11.89 -1.45 -4.80
C PHE A 269 11.55 -1.64 -6.28
N ASP A 270 12.05 -0.77 -7.15
CA ASP A 270 11.79 -0.80 -8.58
C ASP A 270 12.40 -2.03 -9.26
N SER A 271 13.60 -2.48 -8.81
CA SER A 271 14.30 -3.61 -9.42
C SER A 271 13.82 -4.97 -8.94
N TYR A 272 13.42 -5.10 -7.67
CA TYR A 272 13.18 -6.41 -7.05
C TYR A 272 11.79 -6.58 -6.42
N ILE A 273 11.20 -5.52 -5.86
CA ILE A 273 9.90 -5.63 -5.18
C ILE A 273 8.75 -5.48 -6.16
N SER A 274 8.69 -4.38 -6.91
CA SER A 274 7.61 -4.12 -7.85
C SER A 274 7.49 -5.19 -8.96
N PRO A 275 8.58 -5.66 -9.60
CA PRO A 275 8.48 -6.69 -10.63
C PRO A 275 7.99 -8.05 -10.12
N VAL A 276 8.30 -8.40 -8.87
CA VAL A 276 8.04 -9.73 -8.29
C VAL A 276 6.74 -9.70 -7.47
N PHE A 277 6.62 -8.78 -6.52
CA PHE A 277 5.49 -8.70 -5.56
C PHE A 277 4.43 -7.67 -5.96
N GLY A 278 4.75 -6.75 -6.86
CA GLY A 278 3.80 -5.77 -7.39
C GLY A 278 2.82 -6.32 -8.43
N LYS A 279 3.00 -7.57 -8.89
CA LYS A 279 2.15 -8.22 -9.91
C LYS A 279 1.46 -9.48 -9.43
N ARG A 280 1.92 -10.07 -8.33
CA ARG A 280 1.42 -11.32 -7.77
C ARG A 280 1.67 -11.38 -6.27
N SER A 281 0.94 -12.23 -5.58
CA SER A 281 1.17 -12.50 -4.17
C SER A 281 2.52 -13.14 -3.91
N GLY A 282 3.07 -12.87 -2.72
CA GLY A 282 4.23 -13.51 -2.15
C GLY A 282 4.02 -13.74 -0.66
N VAL A 283 5.05 -14.19 0.03
CA VAL A 283 5.01 -14.34 1.47
C VAL A 283 6.13 -13.50 2.10
N THR A 284 5.82 -12.71 3.11
CA THR A 284 6.82 -11.99 3.90
C THR A 284 6.84 -12.52 5.33
N TYR A 285 8.02 -12.90 5.78
CA TYR A 285 8.31 -13.33 7.14
C TYR A 285 9.06 -12.21 7.86
N VAL A 286 8.40 -11.59 8.83
CA VAL A 286 8.99 -10.53 9.65
C VAL A 286 9.47 -11.15 10.95
N ILE A 287 10.79 -11.27 11.12
CA ILE A 287 11.41 -11.86 12.31
C ILE A 287 11.15 -10.98 13.53
N PRO A 288 10.72 -11.55 14.67
CA PRO A 288 10.45 -10.79 15.87
C PRO A 288 11.74 -10.19 16.49
N GLU A 289 11.57 -9.09 17.20
CA GLU A 289 12.66 -8.43 17.92
C GLU A 289 12.49 -8.44 19.44
N THR A 290 11.27 -8.56 19.94
CA THR A 290 10.93 -8.61 21.36
C THR A 290 10.43 -9.99 21.79
N LYS A 291 9.71 -10.68 20.91
CA LYS A 291 9.28 -12.07 21.11
C LYS A 291 10.36 -13.05 20.65
N THR A 292 10.22 -14.29 21.04
CA THR A 292 11.04 -15.39 20.50
C THR A 292 10.50 -15.84 19.14
N PHE A 293 11.34 -16.53 18.39
CA PHE A 293 10.95 -17.15 17.13
C PHE A 293 9.79 -18.15 17.32
N ALA A 294 9.84 -18.94 18.38
CA ALA A 294 8.83 -19.94 18.70
C ALA A 294 7.46 -19.31 19.00
N GLU A 295 7.43 -18.20 19.74
CA GLU A 295 6.19 -17.48 20.04
C GLU A 295 5.48 -16.91 18.81
N VAL A 296 6.21 -16.68 17.73
CA VAL A 296 5.64 -16.09 16.51
C VAL A 296 5.39 -17.13 15.42
N PHE A 297 6.28 -18.12 15.29
CA PHE A 297 6.27 -19.06 14.17
C PHE A 297 6.05 -20.52 14.53
N GLU A 298 6.19 -20.93 15.80
CA GLU A 298 6.09 -22.32 16.24
C GLU A 298 4.90 -22.50 17.20
N HIS A 299 3.66 -22.25 16.74
CA HIS A 299 2.47 -22.55 17.52
C HIS A 299 2.06 -24.01 17.38
N ASP A 300 1.44 -24.58 18.41
CA ASP A 300 0.95 -25.95 18.46
C ASP A 300 0.06 -26.29 17.25
N GLY A 301 0.64 -26.98 16.27
CA GLY A 301 -0.02 -27.31 14.99
C GLY A 301 0.87 -27.17 13.76
N GLY A 302 2.12 -26.71 13.90
CA GLY A 302 3.16 -26.80 12.88
C GLY A 302 3.12 -25.75 11.77
N GLY A 303 2.56 -24.58 12.02
CA GLY A 303 2.62 -23.47 11.07
C GLY A 303 2.65 -22.11 11.77
N PRO A 304 3.25 -21.08 11.17
CA PRO A 304 3.23 -19.74 11.71
C PRO A 304 1.78 -19.26 11.87
N ALA A 305 1.52 -18.54 12.97
CA ALA A 305 0.25 -17.83 13.11
C ALA A 305 0.02 -16.98 11.87
N GLN A 306 -0.99 -17.34 11.09
CA GLN A 306 -1.40 -16.51 9.97
C GLN A 306 -2.04 -15.27 10.55
N VAL A 307 -1.44 -14.12 10.36
CA VAL A 307 -2.21 -12.88 10.37
C VAL A 307 -3.09 -12.96 9.12
N MET A 308 -4.31 -13.44 9.30
CA MET A 308 -5.31 -13.54 8.24
C MET A 308 -5.69 -12.13 7.87
N ALA A 309 -5.10 -11.60 6.81
CA ALA A 309 -5.74 -10.51 6.08
C ALA A 309 -7.11 -11.02 5.61
N ALA A 310 -8.17 -10.34 6.03
CA ALA A 310 -9.53 -10.72 5.70
C ALA A 310 -9.66 -10.98 4.19
N THR A 311 -10.16 -12.16 3.88
CA THR A 311 -10.40 -12.62 2.52
C THR A 311 -11.61 -11.91 1.96
N THR A 312 -11.41 -10.84 1.23
CA THR A 312 -12.38 -10.36 0.25
C THR A 312 -11.67 -10.03 -1.04
N SER A 313 -12.14 -10.68 -2.09
CA SER A 313 -11.61 -10.62 -3.46
C SER A 313 -11.96 -9.34 -4.21
N ASP A 314 -12.31 -8.26 -3.53
CA ASP A 314 -12.54 -6.97 -4.14
C ASP A 314 -11.25 -6.12 -4.09
N ALA A 315 -11.04 -5.33 -5.13
CA ALA A 315 -9.92 -4.39 -5.19
C ALA A 315 -9.90 -3.55 -3.91
N LEU A 316 -8.83 -3.73 -3.12
CA LEU A 316 -8.68 -3.02 -1.85
C LEU A 316 -8.71 -1.51 -2.10
N ALA A 317 -9.57 -0.80 -1.37
CA ALA A 317 -9.61 0.65 -1.46
C ALA A 317 -8.25 1.26 -1.06
N PRO A 318 -7.75 2.30 -1.75
CA PRO A 318 -6.48 2.90 -1.41
C PRO A 318 -6.47 3.47 0.02
N LYS A 319 -5.44 3.13 0.82
CA LYS A 319 -5.20 3.72 2.15
C LYS A 319 -4.04 4.69 2.11
N ASP A 320 -4.14 5.78 2.87
CA ASP A 320 -3.06 6.76 3.01
C ASP A 320 -1.89 6.15 3.80
N ILE A 321 -0.77 5.95 3.11
CA ILE A 321 0.51 5.54 3.71
C ILE A 321 1.62 6.57 3.46
N ALA A 322 1.31 7.71 2.84
CA ALA A 322 2.30 8.70 2.41
C ALA A 322 3.17 9.23 3.56
N ASN A 323 2.71 9.10 4.80
CA ASN A 323 3.44 9.48 6.01
C ASN A 323 3.64 8.31 6.98
N ARG A 324 3.32 7.07 6.59
CA ARG A 324 3.47 5.86 7.42
C ARG A 324 4.85 5.19 7.36
#